data_39cd54a12749c8ad7b601ba41dc144b9
#
_entry.id   39cd54a12749c8ad7b601ba41dc144b9
#
_cell.length_a   1.000
_cell.length_b   1.000
_cell.length_c   1.000
_cell.angle_alpha   90.00
_cell.angle_beta   90.00
_cell.angle_gamma   90.00
#
_symmetry.space_group_name_H-M   'P 1'
#
loop_
_entity.id
_entity.type
_entity.pdbx_description
1 polymer ?
#
loop_
_entity_poly.entity_id
_entity_poly.type
_entity_poly.pdbx_seq_one_letter_code
_entity_poly.pdbx_strand_id
1 'polypeptide(L)'
;NVRFSETDMFGHVNNVSPFIYFEEARTTFMQKYKVFGDLQEGSDGVPVVSDLQCDYLKQMYFGQSFKTYCKVNQVGNTSMDLHYMTVDEKGDVCLTGRGRIVQIDPQTGKSVPFSEEQLRIIEESRK
;
A
#
# COMPACT_ATOMS: atom_id res chain seq x y z
N ASN A 1 12.70 4.26 9.66
CA ASN A 1 12.91 3.87 11.07
C ASN A 1 11.60 3.94 11.85
N VAL A 2 11.52 3.14 12.91
CA VAL A 2 10.35 3.15 13.78
C VAL A 2 10.37 4.42 14.64
N ARG A 3 9.29 5.19 14.60
CA ARG A 3 9.13 6.40 15.40
C ARG A 3 8.52 6.05 16.75
N PHE A 4 8.85 6.86 17.78
CA PHE A 4 8.33 6.61 19.12
C PHE A 4 6.81 6.59 19.18
N SER A 5 6.15 7.47 18.42
CA SER A 5 4.69 7.53 18.36
C SER A 5 4.05 6.26 17.78
N GLU A 6 4.84 5.41 17.10
CA GLU A 6 4.39 4.16 16.51
C GLU A 6 4.55 2.97 17.45
N THR A 7 5.01 3.21 18.68
CA THR A 7 5.26 2.16 19.67
C THR A 7 4.27 2.25 20.82
N ASP A 8 4.11 1.13 21.53
CA ASP A 8 3.39 1.10 22.80
C ASP A 8 4.36 1.40 23.97
N MET A 9 3.85 1.31 25.21
CA MET A 9 4.65 1.63 26.39
C MET A 9 5.86 0.70 26.61
N PHE A 10 5.93 -0.42 25.90
CA PHE A 10 7.03 -1.38 25.97
C PHE A 10 8.02 -1.23 24.81
N GLY A 11 7.85 -0.21 23.96
CA GLY A 11 8.72 0.01 22.81
C GLY A 11 8.39 -0.83 21.58
N HIS A 12 7.33 -1.63 21.62
CA HIS A 12 6.87 -2.40 20.47
C HIS A 12 6.05 -1.52 19.52
N VAL A 13 6.14 -1.79 18.22
CA VAL A 13 5.27 -1.14 17.24
C VAL A 13 3.83 -1.53 17.54
N ASN A 14 2.94 -0.53 17.68
CA ASN A 14 1.55 -0.80 18.03
C ASN A 14 0.78 -1.38 16.82
N ASN A 15 -0.43 -1.89 17.06
CA ASN A 15 -1.20 -2.63 16.06
C ASN A 15 -1.69 -1.77 14.87
N VAL A 16 -1.67 -0.45 15.01
CA VAL A 16 -2.15 0.46 13.96
C VAL A 16 -1.01 0.91 13.04
N SER A 17 0.18 1.08 13.58
CA SER A 17 1.33 1.64 12.84
C SER A 17 1.72 0.87 11.57
N PRO A 18 1.61 -0.48 11.50
CA PRO A 18 1.91 -1.19 10.25
C PRO A 18 1.09 -0.72 9.05
N PHE A 19 -0.16 -0.28 9.26
CA PHE A 19 -0.98 0.24 8.17
C PHE A 19 -0.43 1.56 7.62
N ILE A 20 0.24 2.36 8.45
CA ILE A 20 0.92 3.57 8.02
C ILE A 20 2.10 3.19 7.11
N TYR A 21 2.85 2.15 7.46
CA TYR A 21 3.96 1.67 6.63
C TYR A 21 3.47 1.19 5.27
N PHE A 22 2.34 0.49 5.25
CA PHE A 22 1.74 0.03 4.00
C PHE A 22 1.26 1.21 3.15
N GLU A 23 0.68 2.23 3.79
CA GLU A 23 0.26 3.44 3.10
C GLU A 23 1.44 4.15 2.45
N GLU A 24 2.55 4.29 3.16
CA GLU A 24 3.76 4.91 2.62
C GLU A 24 4.31 4.11 1.43
N ALA A 25 4.35 2.79 1.53
CA ALA A 25 4.81 1.92 0.44
C ALA A 25 3.89 2.02 -0.77
N ARG A 26 2.58 2.05 -0.55
CA ARG A 26 1.58 2.20 -1.61
C ARG A 26 1.72 3.55 -2.31
N THR A 27 1.91 4.63 -1.54
CA THR A 27 2.09 5.97 -2.08
C THR A 27 3.33 6.03 -2.96
N THR A 28 4.45 5.45 -2.52
CA THR A 28 5.67 5.37 -3.30
C THR A 28 5.46 4.58 -4.60
N PHE A 29 4.76 3.45 -4.51
CA PHE A 29 4.41 2.63 -5.67
C PHE A 29 3.61 3.43 -6.69
N MET A 30 2.59 4.16 -6.24
CA MET A 30 1.72 4.94 -7.11
C MET A 30 2.43 6.13 -7.73
N GLN A 31 3.37 6.73 -7.02
CA GLN A 31 4.21 7.80 -7.57
C GLN A 31 5.15 7.29 -8.65
N LYS A 32 5.70 6.09 -8.46
CA LYS A 32 6.64 5.50 -9.42
C LYS A 32 5.95 5.09 -10.71
N TYR A 33 4.81 4.43 -10.63
CA TYR A 33 4.13 3.86 -11.81
C TYR A 33 3.00 4.73 -12.35
N LYS A 34 2.51 5.65 -11.56
CA LYS A 34 1.47 6.62 -11.96
C LYS A 34 0.22 5.97 -12.55
N VAL A 35 -0.25 4.89 -11.94
CA VAL A 35 -1.46 4.18 -12.38
C VAL A 35 -2.66 5.13 -12.43
N PHE A 36 -2.76 6.04 -11.45
CA PHE A 36 -3.85 7.00 -11.35
C PHE A 36 -3.45 8.38 -11.87
N GLY A 37 -2.38 8.46 -12.68
CA GLY A 37 -1.87 9.70 -13.21
C GLY A 37 -1.26 10.58 -12.12
N ASP A 38 -1.30 11.88 -12.36
CA ASP A 38 -0.88 12.84 -11.35
C ASP A 38 -2.09 13.20 -10.49
N LEU A 39 -2.09 12.71 -9.26
CA LEU A 39 -3.21 12.91 -8.33
C LEU A 39 -3.49 14.39 -8.04
N GLN A 40 -2.53 15.26 -8.28
CA GLN A 40 -2.69 16.71 -8.05
C GLN A 40 -3.44 17.42 -9.17
N GLU A 41 -3.52 16.82 -10.35
CA GLU A 41 -4.13 17.43 -11.54
C GLU A 41 -5.61 17.06 -11.73
N GLY A 42 -6.18 16.30 -10.82
CA GLY A 42 -7.58 15.90 -10.92
C GLY A 42 -7.84 14.90 -12.04
N SER A 43 -7.44 13.65 -11.83
CA SER A 43 -7.72 12.59 -12.78
C SER A 43 -9.20 12.20 -12.78
N ASP A 44 -9.65 11.51 -13.83
CA ASP A 44 -11.01 10.99 -13.93
C ASP A 44 -11.32 9.91 -12.90
N GLY A 45 -10.28 9.33 -12.27
CA GLY A 45 -10.45 8.33 -11.24
C GLY A 45 -9.43 8.51 -10.14
N VAL A 46 -9.84 8.23 -8.90
CA VAL A 46 -8.95 8.29 -7.74
C VAL A 46 -8.97 6.96 -7.00
N PRO A 47 -7.85 6.59 -6.33
CA PRO A 47 -7.80 5.33 -5.58
C PRO A 47 -8.41 5.50 -4.19
N VAL A 48 -9.19 4.50 -3.78
CA VAL A 48 -9.74 4.42 -2.42
C VAL A 48 -9.46 3.03 -1.88
N VAL A 49 -8.99 2.98 -0.63
CA VAL A 49 -8.77 1.70 0.06
C VAL A 49 -10.12 1.16 0.51
N SER A 50 -10.49 -0.04 0.06
CA SER A 50 -11.75 -0.67 0.45
C SER A 50 -11.56 -1.68 1.58
N ASP A 51 -10.40 -2.34 1.66
CA ASP A 51 -10.05 -3.17 2.80
C ASP A 51 -8.54 -3.18 2.98
N LEU A 52 -8.09 -3.59 4.17
CA LEU A 52 -6.67 -3.67 4.47
C LEU A 52 -6.48 -4.68 5.60
N GLN A 53 -5.56 -5.62 5.41
CA GLN A 53 -5.27 -6.68 6.37
C GLN A 53 -3.77 -6.75 6.63
N CYS A 54 -3.41 -7.12 7.84
CA CYS A 54 -2.02 -7.25 8.24
C CYS A 54 -1.84 -8.48 9.13
N ASP A 55 -0.82 -9.28 8.84
CA ASP A 55 -0.40 -10.40 9.67
C ASP A 55 0.92 -10.06 10.35
N TYR A 56 0.95 -10.23 11.66
CA TYR A 56 2.12 -9.93 12.49
C TYR A 56 2.92 -11.21 12.68
N LEU A 57 4.13 -11.27 12.09
CA LEU A 57 4.97 -12.47 12.12
C LEU A 57 6.11 -12.35 13.12
N LYS A 58 6.62 -11.14 13.35
CA LYS A 58 7.73 -10.87 14.24
C LYS A 58 7.57 -9.50 14.87
N GLN A 59 7.90 -9.37 16.14
CA GLN A 59 7.78 -8.09 16.82
C GLN A 59 8.77 -7.05 16.28
N MET A 60 8.32 -5.81 16.24
CA MET A 60 9.10 -4.66 15.80
C MET A 60 9.26 -3.70 16.96
N TYR A 61 10.45 -3.12 17.10
CA TYR A 61 10.81 -2.31 18.26
C TYR A 61 11.25 -0.91 17.86
N PHE A 62 11.13 0.01 18.79
CA PHE A 62 11.62 1.38 18.62
C PHE A 62 13.10 1.38 18.24
N GLY A 63 13.45 2.20 17.26
CA GLY A 63 14.82 2.37 16.81
C GLY A 63 15.29 1.41 15.73
N GLN A 64 14.51 0.36 15.44
CA GLN A 64 14.85 -0.55 14.34
C GLN A 64 14.55 0.08 12.99
N SER A 65 15.26 -0.38 11.96
CA SER A 65 15.01 0.03 10.58
C SER A 65 14.32 -1.09 9.82
N PHE A 66 13.34 -0.72 8.99
CA PHE A 66 12.52 -1.65 8.21
C PHE A 66 12.37 -1.16 6.79
N LYS A 67 12.18 -2.10 5.86
CA LYS A 67 11.78 -1.79 4.49
C LYS A 67 10.43 -2.42 4.22
N THR A 68 9.51 -1.66 3.63
CA THR A 68 8.20 -2.16 3.25
C THR A 68 8.09 -2.13 1.73
N TYR A 69 7.66 -3.26 1.18
CA TYR A 69 7.48 -3.46 -0.25
C TYR A 69 6.02 -3.56 -0.58
N CYS A 70 5.64 -3.09 -1.76
CA CYS A 70 4.28 -3.14 -2.28
C CYS A 70 4.31 -3.68 -3.70
N LYS A 71 3.41 -4.61 -4.00
CA LYS A 71 3.26 -5.13 -5.36
C LYS A 71 1.80 -5.42 -5.67
N VAL A 72 1.46 -5.44 -6.95
CA VAL A 72 0.13 -5.83 -7.40
C VAL A 72 0.04 -7.35 -7.42
N ASN A 73 -0.99 -7.91 -6.77
CA ASN A 73 -1.27 -9.34 -6.79
C ASN A 73 -2.29 -9.69 -7.87
N GLN A 74 -3.47 -9.10 -7.81
CA GLN A 74 -4.56 -9.35 -8.76
C GLN A 74 -5.17 -8.04 -9.22
N VAL A 75 -5.69 -8.03 -10.44
CA VAL A 75 -6.33 -6.87 -11.05
C VAL A 75 -7.74 -7.27 -11.48
N GLY A 76 -8.74 -6.52 -10.99
CA GLY A 76 -10.11 -6.66 -11.44
C GLY A 76 -10.48 -5.57 -12.44
N ASN A 77 -11.77 -5.37 -12.63
CA ASN A 77 -12.27 -4.37 -13.57
C ASN A 77 -12.12 -2.94 -13.06
N THR A 78 -12.42 -2.72 -11.77
CA THR A 78 -12.39 -1.39 -11.13
C THR A 78 -11.44 -1.36 -9.94
N SER A 79 -10.80 -2.47 -9.61
CA SER A 79 -10.00 -2.60 -8.40
C SER A 79 -8.75 -3.43 -8.64
N MET A 80 -7.79 -3.30 -7.74
CA MET A 80 -6.62 -4.18 -7.72
C MET A 80 -6.29 -4.53 -6.28
N ASP A 81 -5.72 -5.72 -6.10
CA ASP A 81 -5.30 -6.24 -4.82
C ASP A 81 -3.79 -6.03 -4.70
N LEU A 82 -3.37 -5.33 -3.65
CA LEU A 82 -1.96 -5.07 -3.39
C LEU A 82 -1.47 -5.94 -2.25
N HIS A 83 -0.25 -6.44 -2.38
CA HIS A 83 0.43 -7.18 -1.32
C HIS A 83 1.56 -6.34 -0.76
N TYR A 84 1.74 -6.42 0.55
CA TYR A 84 2.78 -5.69 1.29
C TYR A 84 3.64 -6.65 2.07
N MET A 85 4.91 -6.30 2.23
CA MET A 85 5.84 -7.09 3.04
C MET A 85 6.81 -6.13 3.70
N THR A 86 6.97 -6.25 5.01
CA THR A 86 7.93 -5.45 5.77
C THR A 86 9.02 -6.37 6.30
N VAL A 87 10.27 -6.03 6.01
CA VAL A 87 11.43 -6.81 6.44
C VAL A 87 12.34 -5.97 7.32
N ASP A 88 13.00 -6.62 8.28
CA ASP A 88 13.95 -5.96 9.16
C ASP A 88 15.35 -5.90 8.53
N GLU A 89 16.31 -5.39 9.29
CA GLU A 89 17.69 -5.23 8.83
C GLU A 89 18.38 -6.55 8.50
N LYS A 90 17.91 -7.65 9.09
CA LYS A 90 18.45 -8.99 8.86
C LYS A 90 17.79 -9.68 7.66
N GLY A 91 16.77 -9.06 7.07
CA GLY A 91 16.03 -9.65 5.98
C GLY A 91 14.87 -10.54 6.42
N ASP A 92 14.57 -10.57 7.72
CA ASP A 92 13.44 -11.36 8.23
C ASP A 92 12.13 -10.63 7.98
N VAL A 93 11.11 -11.37 7.55
CA VAL A 93 9.78 -10.81 7.33
C VAL A 93 9.08 -10.62 8.67
N CYS A 94 8.73 -9.37 8.96
CA CYS A 94 8.05 -9.01 10.21
C CYS A 94 6.55 -8.87 10.03
N LEU A 95 6.13 -8.39 8.87
CA LEU A 95 4.73 -8.17 8.54
C LEU A 95 4.47 -8.60 7.11
N THR A 96 3.29 -9.18 6.88
CA THR A 96 2.72 -9.31 5.54
C THR A 96 1.35 -8.67 5.57
N GLY A 97 0.91 -8.19 4.42
CA GLY A 97 -0.41 -7.56 4.34
C GLY A 97 -0.97 -7.59 2.95
N ARG A 98 -2.24 -7.29 2.86
CA ARG A 98 -2.94 -7.14 1.60
C ARG A 98 -4.02 -6.08 1.75
N GLY A 99 -4.37 -5.48 0.64
CA GLY A 99 -5.46 -4.52 0.62
C GLY A 99 -5.99 -4.33 -0.78
N ARG A 100 -7.27 -4.00 -0.88
CA ARG A 100 -7.91 -3.72 -2.15
C ARG A 100 -8.01 -2.22 -2.36
N ILE A 101 -7.60 -1.77 -3.53
CA ILE A 101 -7.74 -0.39 -3.98
C ILE A 101 -8.78 -0.37 -5.08
N VAL A 102 -9.77 0.49 -4.94
CA VAL A 102 -10.85 0.65 -5.93
C VAL A 102 -10.71 2.03 -6.56
N GLN A 103 -10.82 2.10 -7.88
CA GLN A 103 -10.86 3.37 -8.59
C GLN A 103 -12.28 3.91 -8.57
N ILE A 104 -12.46 5.11 -8.08
CA ILE A 104 -13.77 5.77 -8.05
C ILE A 104 -13.72 7.11 -8.78
N ASP A 105 -14.90 7.54 -9.24
CA ASP A 105 -15.10 8.90 -9.73
C ASP A 105 -15.28 9.81 -8.52
N PRO A 106 -14.42 10.82 -8.31
CA PRO A 106 -14.52 11.67 -7.12
C PRO A 106 -15.79 12.51 -7.06
N GLN A 107 -16.47 12.71 -8.20
CA GLN A 107 -17.72 13.48 -8.25
C GLN A 107 -18.94 12.66 -7.89
N THR A 108 -18.99 11.40 -8.34
CA THR A 108 -20.15 10.54 -8.13
C THR A 108 -19.95 9.53 -7.00
N GLY A 109 -18.70 9.23 -6.63
CA GLY A 109 -18.37 8.19 -5.66
C GLY A 109 -18.53 6.77 -6.19
N LYS A 110 -18.82 6.61 -7.47
CA LYS A 110 -19.03 5.30 -8.08
C LYS A 110 -17.72 4.74 -8.61
N SER A 111 -17.59 3.40 -8.64
CA SER A 111 -16.41 2.75 -9.18
C SER A 111 -16.30 2.99 -10.69
N VAL A 112 -15.06 3.10 -11.16
CA VAL A 112 -14.72 3.37 -12.57
C VAL A 112 -13.80 2.27 -13.06
N PRO A 113 -14.09 1.65 -14.22
CA PRO A 113 -13.18 0.65 -14.80
C PRO A 113 -11.82 1.24 -15.13
N PHE A 114 -10.77 0.44 -14.98
CA PHE A 114 -9.43 0.83 -15.42
C PHE A 114 -9.39 0.97 -16.93
N SER A 115 -8.70 2.01 -17.42
CA SER A 115 -8.46 2.19 -18.84
C SER A 115 -7.42 1.17 -19.34
N GLU A 116 -7.32 1.01 -20.66
CA GLU A 116 -6.30 0.15 -21.26
C GLU A 116 -4.90 0.60 -20.89
N GLU A 117 -4.68 1.90 -20.83
CA GLU A 117 -3.38 2.44 -20.42
C GLU A 117 -3.07 2.13 -18.97
N GLN A 118 -4.05 2.25 -18.08
CA GLN A 118 -3.87 1.90 -16.67
C GLN A 118 -3.51 0.42 -16.52
N LEU A 119 -4.21 -0.46 -17.24
CA LEU A 119 -3.93 -1.90 -17.20
C LEU A 119 -2.52 -2.19 -17.71
N ARG A 120 -2.07 -1.49 -18.74
CA ARG A 120 -0.71 -1.64 -19.26
C ARG A 120 0.33 -1.22 -18.22
N ILE A 121 0.11 -0.09 -17.54
CA ILE A 121 1.01 0.39 -16.49
C ILE A 121 1.08 -0.62 -15.33
N ILE A 122 -0.07 -1.16 -14.93
CA ILE A 122 -0.14 -2.15 -13.86
C ILE A 122 0.67 -3.40 -14.24
N GLU A 123 0.52 -3.89 -15.47
CA GLU A 123 1.29 -5.05 -15.94
C GLU A 123 2.79 -4.76 -15.97
N GLU A 124 3.20 -3.56 -16.37
CA GLU A 124 4.60 -3.15 -16.31
C GLU A 124 5.15 -3.20 -14.89
N SER A 125 4.34 -2.79 -13.90
CA SER A 125 4.76 -2.78 -12.51
C SER A 125 4.98 -4.17 -11.92
N ARG A 126 4.42 -5.20 -12.56
CA ARG A 126 4.52 -6.60 -12.08
C ARG A 126 5.76 -7.33 -12.59
N LYS A 127 6.53 -6.72 -13.46
CA LYS A 127 7.73 -7.33 -14.04
C LYS A 127 8.98 -7.16 -13.19
#